data_bab9122ba79c27dd93cf4a59ad784c03
#
_entry.id   bab9122ba79c27dd93cf4a59ad784c03
#
_cell.length_a   1.000
_cell.length_b   1.000
_cell.length_c   1.000
_cell.angle_alpha   90.00
_cell.angle_beta   90.00
_cell.angle_gamma   90.00
#
_symmetry.space_group_name_H-M   'P 1'
#
loop_
_entity.id
_entity.type
_entity.pdbx_description
1 polymer ?
#
loop_
_entity_poly.entity_id
_entity_poly.type
_entity_poly.pdbx_seq_one_letter_code
_entity_poly.pdbx_strand_id
1 'polypeptide(L)'
;MEWVAKLPKGEAYFTGGPVPDDPIAAKPQPKPTLATTHRYPLGAQQPRRVPGGGAQWTVTADEFPISTTLSCSVLEIEPGAMRELHWHPHADEWQYYLEGAAEMAVYFGMGHAVTEQFVAGDIGYVPTGAGHYIRNTGSGILRLVLGFNNGHYHSHDLQRMASLESG
;
A
#
# COMPACT_ATOMS: atom_id res chain seq x y z
N MET A 1 4.20 -4.14 -30.60
CA MET A 1 5.50 -3.67 -30.06
C MET A 1 6.33 -2.83 -31.04
N GLU A 2 5.82 -2.51 -32.21
CA GLU A 2 6.53 -1.72 -33.25
C GLU A 2 6.75 -0.24 -32.87
N TRP A 3 5.91 0.34 -32.02
CA TRP A 3 6.06 1.72 -31.59
C TRP A 3 7.15 1.90 -30.53
N VAL A 4 7.44 0.89 -29.70
CA VAL A 4 8.51 0.92 -28.70
C VAL A 4 9.89 1.01 -29.36
N ALA A 5 10.01 0.42 -30.56
CA ALA A 5 11.25 0.50 -31.35
C ALA A 5 11.50 1.89 -31.99
N LYS A 6 10.46 2.76 -31.99
CA LYS A 6 10.53 4.12 -32.56
C LYS A 6 10.73 5.20 -31.48
N LEU A 7 10.71 4.82 -30.20
CA LEU A 7 11.06 5.76 -29.14
C LEU A 7 12.55 6.13 -29.25
N PRO A 8 12.90 7.40 -29.06
CA PRO A 8 14.30 7.80 -29.01
C PRO A 8 15.01 6.91 -27.99
N LYS A 9 16.15 6.34 -28.38
CA LYS A 9 17.02 5.62 -27.46
C LYS A 9 17.68 6.62 -26.51
N GLY A 10 16.94 7.10 -25.56
CA GLY A 10 17.35 8.02 -24.54
C GLY A 10 16.40 7.93 -23.37
N GLU A 11 16.78 8.40 -22.23
CA GLU A 11 16.13 8.24 -20.92
C GLU A 11 14.76 8.96 -20.75
N ALA A 12 14.09 9.36 -21.84
CA ALA A 12 12.78 10.01 -21.74
C ALA A 12 11.68 8.96 -21.63
N TYR A 13 11.38 8.51 -20.41
CA TYR A 13 10.21 7.71 -20.11
C TYR A 13 8.90 8.51 -20.22
N PHE A 14 9.01 9.83 -20.34
CA PHE A 14 7.89 10.75 -20.44
C PHE A 14 8.06 11.62 -21.68
N THR A 15 7.02 11.71 -22.50
CA THR A 15 6.93 12.69 -23.58
C THR A 15 5.98 13.80 -23.18
N GLY A 16 6.44 15.06 -23.21
CA GLY A 16 5.56 16.22 -23.07
C GLY A 16 4.80 16.48 -24.38
N GLY A 17 3.57 16.94 -24.28
CA GLY A 17 2.73 17.28 -25.41
C GLY A 17 1.37 16.56 -25.36
N PRO A 18 0.46 16.86 -26.30
CA PRO A 18 -0.80 16.14 -26.38
C PRO A 18 -0.52 14.65 -26.58
N VAL A 19 -1.22 13.84 -25.81
CA VAL A 19 -1.21 12.38 -26.04
C VAL A 19 -1.60 12.16 -27.49
N PRO A 20 -0.76 11.51 -28.32
CA PRO A 20 -1.13 11.20 -29.69
C PRO A 20 -2.44 10.41 -29.65
N ASP A 21 -3.34 10.69 -30.58
CA ASP A 21 -4.51 9.83 -30.77
C ASP A 21 -4.02 8.39 -30.74
N ASP A 22 -4.46 7.64 -29.73
CA ASP A 22 -3.87 6.37 -29.34
C ASP A 22 -3.71 5.44 -30.55
N PRO A 23 -2.49 5.16 -31.03
CA PRO A 23 -2.30 4.27 -32.17
C PRO A 23 -2.80 2.84 -31.89
N ILE A 24 -3.05 2.51 -30.61
CA ILE A 24 -3.68 1.27 -30.18
C ILE A 24 -5.21 1.34 -30.39
N ALA A 25 -5.83 2.52 -30.23
CA ALA A 25 -7.24 2.70 -30.48
C ALA A 25 -7.63 2.54 -31.95
N ALA A 26 -6.70 2.78 -32.86
CA ALA A 26 -6.91 2.60 -34.30
C ALA A 26 -6.84 1.13 -34.77
N LYS A 27 -6.36 0.22 -33.94
CA LYS A 27 -6.35 -1.22 -34.22
C LYS A 27 -7.55 -1.88 -33.53
N PRO A 28 -8.26 -2.80 -34.22
CA PRO A 28 -9.26 -3.61 -33.54
C PRO A 28 -8.61 -4.28 -32.34
N GLN A 29 -9.03 -3.86 -31.15
CA GLN A 29 -8.57 -4.52 -29.95
C GLN A 29 -9.07 -5.97 -30.01
N PRO A 30 -8.20 -6.97 -29.84
CA PRO A 30 -8.69 -8.33 -29.64
C PRO A 30 -9.67 -8.28 -28.48
N LYS A 31 -10.84 -8.89 -28.64
CA LYS A 31 -11.78 -9.00 -27.53
C LYS A 31 -11.02 -9.56 -26.33
N PRO A 32 -11.11 -8.94 -25.14
CA PRO A 32 -10.42 -9.45 -23.98
C PRO A 32 -10.82 -10.92 -23.78
N THR A 33 -9.88 -11.82 -23.94
CA THR A 33 -10.08 -13.25 -23.66
C THR A 33 -10.08 -13.53 -22.16
N LEU A 34 -9.73 -12.52 -21.35
CA LEU A 34 -9.72 -12.60 -19.90
C LEU A 34 -11.03 -12.01 -19.35
N ALA A 35 -11.73 -12.81 -18.58
CA ALA A 35 -12.93 -12.39 -17.85
C ALA A 35 -12.62 -11.40 -16.71
N THR A 36 -11.35 -11.07 -16.47
CA THR A 36 -10.88 -10.24 -15.36
C THR A 36 -10.40 -8.89 -15.85
N THR A 37 -10.71 -7.84 -15.10
CA THR A 37 -10.21 -6.48 -15.31
C THR A 37 -8.86 -6.30 -14.59
N HIS A 38 -7.99 -5.46 -15.13
CA HIS A 38 -6.75 -5.01 -14.47
C HIS A 38 -6.98 -3.77 -13.59
N ARG A 39 -8.23 -3.42 -13.30
CA ARG A 39 -8.61 -2.28 -12.48
C ARG A 39 -9.46 -2.74 -11.30
N TYR A 40 -9.10 -2.28 -10.10
CA TYR A 40 -9.90 -2.42 -8.90
C TYR A 40 -10.22 -1.04 -8.29
N PRO A 41 -11.51 -0.69 -8.07
CA PRO A 41 -11.91 0.63 -7.58
C PRO A 41 -11.83 0.67 -6.04
N LEU A 42 -10.65 0.67 -5.46
CA LEU A 42 -10.41 0.59 -4.01
C LEU A 42 -11.19 1.67 -3.24
N GLY A 43 -11.27 2.89 -3.77
CA GLY A 43 -12.00 4.00 -3.13
C GLY A 43 -13.52 3.84 -3.09
N ALA A 44 -14.10 2.89 -3.84
CA ALA A 44 -15.53 2.54 -3.77
C ALA A 44 -15.84 1.49 -2.69
N GLN A 45 -14.81 0.86 -2.14
CA GLN A 45 -14.94 -0.10 -1.04
C GLN A 45 -15.27 0.62 0.26
N GLN A 46 -16.09 0.00 1.11
CA GLN A 46 -16.29 0.50 2.47
C GLN A 46 -15.04 0.21 3.31
N PRO A 47 -14.40 1.21 3.91
CA PRO A 47 -13.22 0.97 4.75
C PRO A 47 -13.58 0.34 6.09
N ARG A 48 -12.65 -0.40 6.64
CA ARG A 48 -12.67 -0.67 8.09
C ARG A 48 -12.37 0.63 8.82
N ARG A 49 -13.26 1.06 9.71
CA ARG A 49 -13.11 2.28 10.51
C ARG A 49 -13.00 1.96 11.99
N VAL A 50 -12.16 2.74 12.67
CA VAL A 50 -12.04 2.76 14.13
C VAL A 50 -12.29 4.21 14.57
N PRO A 51 -13.36 4.47 15.35
CA PRO A 51 -13.64 5.82 15.83
C PRO A 51 -12.46 6.39 16.62
N GLY A 52 -12.02 7.60 16.28
CA GLY A 52 -10.86 8.25 16.91
C GLY A 52 -9.50 7.66 16.49
N GLY A 53 -9.49 6.63 15.63
CA GLY A 53 -8.27 5.97 15.15
C GLY A 53 -7.98 6.22 13.69
N GLY A 54 -8.98 6.02 12.83
CA GLY A 54 -8.82 6.20 11.39
C GLY A 54 -9.58 5.20 10.54
N ALA A 55 -9.12 5.00 9.32
CA ALA A 55 -9.75 4.14 8.33
C ALA A 55 -8.72 3.38 7.50
N GLN A 56 -9.07 2.17 7.06
CA GLN A 56 -8.25 1.35 6.19
C GLN A 56 -9.08 0.73 5.08
N TRP A 57 -8.63 0.91 3.84
CA TRP A 57 -9.08 0.19 2.66
C TRP A 57 -8.04 -0.84 2.30
N THR A 58 -8.44 -2.06 2.04
CA THR A 58 -7.52 -3.15 1.73
C THR A 58 -8.03 -3.91 0.52
N VAL A 59 -7.11 -4.27 -0.37
CA VAL A 59 -7.35 -5.15 -1.51
C VAL A 59 -6.30 -6.25 -1.55
N THR A 60 -6.77 -7.48 -1.58
CA THR A 60 -5.95 -8.69 -1.72
C THR A 60 -6.35 -9.44 -2.98
N ALA A 61 -5.76 -10.61 -3.22
CA ALA A 61 -6.15 -11.47 -4.32
C ALA A 61 -7.59 -12.02 -4.16
N ASP A 62 -8.20 -11.94 -2.98
CA ASP A 62 -9.60 -12.34 -2.77
C ASP A 62 -10.56 -11.38 -3.49
N GLU A 63 -10.30 -10.06 -3.41
CA GLU A 63 -11.10 -9.05 -4.09
C GLU A 63 -10.60 -8.76 -5.51
N PHE A 64 -9.30 -8.96 -5.75
CA PHE A 64 -8.63 -8.67 -7.02
C PHE A 64 -7.80 -9.87 -7.50
N PRO A 65 -8.44 -10.94 -8.01
CA PRO A 65 -7.81 -12.26 -8.23
C PRO A 65 -6.63 -12.29 -9.19
N ILE A 66 -6.44 -11.29 -10.05
CA ILE A 66 -5.25 -11.22 -10.92
C ILE A 66 -3.99 -10.78 -10.18
N SER A 67 -4.14 -10.14 -9.00
CA SER A 67 -3.02 -9.62 -8.19
C SER A 67 -2.52 -10.69 -7.20
N THR A 68 -2.00 -11.79 -7.73
CA THR A 68 -1.62 -12.97 -6.92
C THR A 68 -0.35 -12.78 -6.09
N THR A 69 0.49 -11.80 -6.43
CA THR A 69 1.80 -11.58 -5.79
C THR A 69 1.90 -10.25 -5.04
N LEU A 70 0.89 -9.40 -5.19
CA LEU A 70 0.85 -8.10 -4.55
C LEU A 70 -0.53 -7.86 -3.92
N SER A 71 -0.54 -7.21 -2.77
CA SER A 71 -1.73 -6.62 -2.16
C SER A 71 -1.44 -5.20 -1.74
N CYS A 72 -2.50 -4.41 -1.50
CA CYS A 72 -2.38 -3.00 -1.21
C CYS A 72 -3.40 -2.58 -0.15
N SER A 73 -3.01 -1.59 0.65
CA SER A 73 -3.92 -0.86 1.52
C SER A 73 -3.73 0.64 1.37
N VAL A 74 -4.80 1.40 1.60
CA VAL A 74 -4.72 2.82 1.93
C VAL A 74 -5.08 2.96 3.39
N LEU A 75 -4.24 3.65 4.15
CA LEU A 75 -4.41 3.87 5.58
C LEU A 75 -4.58 5.37 5.84
N GLU A 76 -5.59 5.73 6.60
CA GLU A 76 -5.79 7.04 7.20
C GLU A 76 -5.71 6.91 8.72
N ILE A 77 -4.90 7.77 9.36
CA ILE A 77 -4.76 7.80 10.81
C ILE A 77 -5.11 9.22 11.29
N GLU A 78 -6.03 9.31 12.24
CA GLU A 78 -6.44 10.59 12.82
C GLU A 78 -5.31 11.23 13.65
N PRO A 79 -5.32 12.57 13.87
CA PRO A 79 -4.32 13.24 14.69
C PRO A 79 -4.20 12.62 16.08
N GLY A 80 -2.97 12.29 16.49
CA GLY A 80 -2.68 11.67 17.79
C GLY A 80 -3.00 10.19 17.89
N ALA A 81 -3.62 9.60 16.86
CA ALA A 81 -3.87 8.16 16.78
C ALA A 81 -2.68 7.40 16.19
N MET A 82 -2.76 6.07 16.24
CA MET A 82 -1.73 5.20 15.69
C MET A 82 -2.33 3.91 15.13
N ARG A 83 -1.67 3.36 14.12
CA ARG A 83 -1.76 1.95 13.80
C ARG A 83 -0.90 1.22 14.83
N GLU A 84 -1.53 0.43 15.68
CA GLU A 84 -0.87 -0.27 16.79
C GLU A 84 0.25 -1.19 16.36
N LEU A 85 1.03 -1.68 17.33
CA LEU A 85 2.09 -2.64 17.10
C LEU A 85 1.54 -3.93 16.50
N HIS A 86 2.05 -4.28 15.33
CA HIS A 86 1.65 -5.45 14.57
C HIS A 86 2.82 -5.95 13.71
N TRP A 87 2.65 -7.09 13.06
CA TRP A 87 3.61 -7.64 12.10
C TRP A 87 2.92 -8.45 11.00
N HIS A 88 3.64 -8.65 9.91
CA HIS A 88 3.21 -9.44 8.77
C HIS A 88 4.12 -10.66 8.61
N PRO A 89 3.66 -11.90 8.93
CA PRO A 89 4.53 -13.07 8.94
C PRO A 89 4.97 -13.55 7.55
N HIS A 90 4.26 -13.12 6.49
CA HIS A 90 4.43 -13.64 5.12
C HIS A 90 4.58 -12.56 4.05
N ALA A 91 4.80 -11.32 4.43
CA ALA A 91 4.99 -10.23 3.49
C ALA A 91 5.90 -9.14 4.06
N ASP A 92 6.71 -8.55 3.20
CA ASP A 92 7.30 -7.25 3.44
C ASP A 92 6.23 -6.20 3.25
N GLU A 93 6.33 -5.09 3.99
CA GLU A 93 5.49 -3.92 3.82
C GLU A 93 6.30 -2.76 3.26
N TRP A 94 5.79 -2.18 2.18
CA TRP A 94 6.31 -0.97 1.57
C TRP A 94 5.30 0.15 1.76
N GLN A 95 5.75 1.33 2.18
CA GLN A 95 4.93 2.47 2.55
C GLN A 95 5.26 3.66 1.68
N TYR A 96 4.25 4.39 1.23
CA TYR A 96 4.41 5.70 0.62
C TYR A 96 3.51 6.71 1.32
N TYR A 97 4.10 7.72 1.92
CA TYR A 97 3.41 8.74 2.69
C TYR A 97 2.86 9.81 1.74
N LEU A 98 1.52 9.91 1.66
CA LEU A 98 0.84 10.84 0.76
C LEU A 98 0.59 12.21 1.42
N GLU A 99 0.28 12.20 2.73
CA GLU A 99 -0.14 13.39 3.46
C GLU A 99 0.18 13.24 4.95
N GLY A 100 0.52 14.34 5.62
CA GLY A 100 0.74 14.38 7.05
C GLY A 100 2.17 14.08 7.45
N ALA A 101 2.34 13.83 8.75
CA ALA A 101 3.61 13.49 9.38
C ALA A 101 3.43 12.28 10.32
N ALA A 102 4.41 11.41 10.33
CA ALA A 102 4.36 10.18 11.09
C ALA A 102 5.67 9.89 11.82
N GLU A 103 5.55 9.08 12.86
CA GLU A 103 6.63 8.32 13.46
C GLU A 103 6.35 6.83 13.26
N MET A 104 7.33 6.10 12.79
CA MET A 104 7.30 4.65 12.72
C MET A 104 8.48 4.07 13.50
N ALA A 105 8.21 3.05 14.32
CA ALA A 105 9.27 2.20 14.86
C ALA A 105 9.17 0.79 14.30
N VAL A 106 10.31 0.23 13.96
CA VAL A 106 10.46 -1.16 13.51
C VAL A 106 11.33 -1.90 14.51
N TYR A 107 10.83 -3.04 14.97
CA TYR A 107 11.47 -3.88 15.99
C TYR A 107 12.07 -5.11 15.32
N PHE A 108 13.37 -5.26 15.47
CA PHE A 108 14.12 -6.45 15.08
C PHE A 108 14.38 -7.29 16.32
N GLY A 109 14.62 -8.56 16.16
CA GLY A 109 14.94 -9.44 17.30
C GLY A 109 16.12 -8.94 18.16
N MET A 110 16.28 -9.50 19.36
CA MET A 110 17.39 -9.21 20.30
C MET A 110 17.45 -7.75 20.81
N GLY A 111 16.28 -7.08 20.93
CA GLY A 111 16.22 -5.74 21.52
C GLY A 111 16.63 -4.59 20.60
N HIS A 112 16.82 -4.86 19.31
CA HIS A 112 17.09 -3.81 18.33
C HIS A 112 15.79 -3.21 17.81
N ALA A 113 15.72 -1.88 17.77
CA ALA A 113 14.64 -1.14 17.16
C ALA A 113 15.19 0.10 16.44
N VAL A 114 14.50 0.52 15.40
CA VAL A 114 14.77 1.77 14.68
C VAL A 114 13.49 2.59 14.68
N THR A 115 13.60 3.88 15.03
CA THR A 115 12.48 4.82 15.00
C THR A 115 12.84 5.96 14.05
N GLU A 116 11.94 6.23 13.09
CA GLU A 116 12.13 7.24 12.07
C GLU A 116 10.91 8.15 11.98
N GLN A 117 11.15 9.39 11.52
CA GLN A 117 10.11 10.37 11.25
C GLN A 117 9.87 10.46 9.75
N PHE A 118 8.61 10.51 9.35
CA PHE A 118 8.19 10.55 7.95
C PHE A 118 7.30 11.75 7.67
N VAL A 119 7.43 12.30 6.48
CA VAL A 119 6.54 13.32 5.94
C VAL A 119 6.04 12.92 4.55
N ALA A 120 5.09 13.66 4.02
CA ALA A 120 4.58 13.43 2.66
C ALA A 120 5.72 13.40 1.63
N GLY A 121 5.73 12.37 0.79
CA GLY A 121 6.77 12.08 -0.20
C GLY A 121 7.80 11.04 0.22
N ASP A 122 7.87 10.69 1.50
CA ASP A 122 8.81 9.69 2.00
C ASP A 122 8.34 8.26 1.71
N ILE A 123 9.30 7.35 1.79
CA ILE A 123 9.10 5.90 1.65
C ILE A 123 9.57 5.22 2.93
N GLY A 124 8.71 4.34 3.47
CA GLY A 124 9.06 3.43 4.55
C GLY A 124 9.14 1.97 4.07
N TYR A 125 9.88 1.16 4.80
CA TYR A 125 10.01 -0.27 4.55
C TYR A 125 10.05 -1.05 5.85
N VAL A 126 9.27 -2.12 5.91
CA VAL A 126 9.23 -3.06 7.04
C VAL A 126 9.46 -4.46 6.50
N PRO A 127 10.54 -5.15 6.92
CA PRO A 127 10.79 -6.52 6.50
C PRO A 127 9.77 -7.49 7.12
N THR A 128 9.55 -8.59 6.42
CA THR A 128 8.70 -9.71 6.87
C THR A 128 8.98 -10.08 8.32
N GLY A 129 7.93 -10.18 9.14
CA GLY A 129 7.99 -10.59 10.53
C GLY A 129 8.46 -9.53 11.53
N ALA A 130 8.92 -8.36 11.07
CA ALA A 130 9.30 -7.29 11.97
C ALA A 130 8.07 -6.60 12.57
N GLY A 131 8.01 -6.51 13.89
CA GLY A 131 6.99 -5.75 14.61
C GLY A 131 7.14 -4.26 14.33
N HIS A 132 6.04 -3.55 14.09
CA HIS A 132 6.08 -2.11 13.84
C HIS A 132 4.78 -1.41 14.22
N TYR A 133 4.87 -0.10 14.46
CA TYR A 133 3.71 0.78 14.58
C TYR A 133 3.90 2.02 13.71
N ILE A 134 2.80 2.69 13.39
CA ILE A 134 2.79 3.99 12.70
C ILE A 134 1.93 4.94 13.52
N ARG A 135 2.49 6.03 14.01
CA ARG A 135 1.81 7.07 14.79
C ARG A 135 1.69 8.34 13.97
N ASN A 136 0.50 8.94 13.94
CA ASN A 136 0.31 10.27 13.38
C ASN A 136 0.87 11.32 14.37
N THR A 137 1.91 12.05 13.96
CA THR A 137 2.55 13.12 14.74
C THR A 137 2.14 14.51 14.26
N GLY A 138 1.36 14.59 13.19
CA GLY A 138 0.83 15.84 12.64
C GLY A 138 -0.49 16.26 13.29
N SER A 139 -0.97 17.45 12.90
CA SER A 139 -2.26 18.01 13.33
C SER A 139 -3.41 17.69 12.37
N GLY A 140 -3.14 17.15 11.19
CA GLY A 140 -4.11 16.70 10.19
C GLY A 140 -4.14 15.19 10.05
N ILE A 141 -4.95 14.69 9.13
CA ILE A 141 -4.98 13.27 8.79
C ILE A 141 -3.62 12.85 8.21
N LEU A 142 -3.09 11.75 8.69
CA LEU A 142 -1.99 11.05 8.06
C LEU A 142 -2.57 10.07 7.04
N ARG A 143 -2.12 10.14 5.78
CA ARG A 143 -2.54 9.21 4.72
C ARG A 143 -1.33 8.58 4.05
N LEU A 144 -1.36 7.26 3.92
CA LEU A 144 -0.30 6.50 3.25
C LEU A 144 -0.86 5.32 2.45
N VAL A 145 -0.11 4.92 1.44
CA VAL A 145 -0.32 3.69 0.69
C VAL A 145 0.64 2.64 1.20
N LEU A 146 0.13 1.44 1.46
CA LEU A 146 0.88 0.26 1.87
C LEU A 146 0.87 -0.75 0.73
N GLY A 147 2.02 -1.25 0.36
CA GLY A 147 2.20 -2.33 -0.60
C GLY A 147 2.82 -3.55 0.07
N PHE A 148 2.30 -4.73 -0.23
CA PHE A 148 2.78 -6.00 0.31
C PHE A 148 3.19 -6.90 -0.84
N ASN A 149 4.33 -7.57 -0.74
CA ASN A 149 4.84 -8.50 -1.76
C ASN A 149 4.19 -9.89 -1.68
N ASN A 150 2.92 -9.94 -1.31
CA ASN A 150 2.10 -11.14 -1.23
C ASN A 150 0.64 -10.79 -1.60
N GLY A 151 0.01 -11.59 -2.44
CA GLY A 151 -1.41 -11.39 -2.79
C GLY A 151 -2.37 -11.60 -1.61
N HIS A 152 -1.96 -12.35 -0.59
CA HIS A 152 -2.72 -12.60 0.64
C HIS A 152 -1.82 -12.35 1.85
N TYR A 153 -1.71 -11.11 2.28
CA TYR A 153 -0.97 -10.81 3.50
C TYR A 153 -1.84 -10.99 4.75
N HIS A 154 -1.21 -11.34 5.85
CA HIS A 154 -1.84 -11.42 7.17
C HIS A 154 -1.23 -10.38 8.10
N SER A 155 -2.04 -9.84 9.01
CA SER A 155 -1.61 -8.95 10.08
C SER A 155 -1.91 -9.59 11.43
N HIS A 156 -0.92 -9.64 12.28
CA HIS A 156 -1.05 -10.04 13.68
C HIS A 156 -0.92 -8.79 14.55
N ASP A 157 -2.02 -8.39 15.18
CA ASP A 157 -2.08 -7.24 16.07
C ASP A 157 -1.88 -7.68 17.53
N LEU A 158 -1.05 -6.95 18.28
CA LEU A 158 -0.70 -7.31 19.65
C LEU A 158 -1.92 -7.37 20.57
N GLN A 159 -2.84 -6.41 20.49
CA GLN A 159 -4.07 -6.40 21.30
C GLN A 159 -4.96 -7.61 21.02
N ARG A 160 -5.05 -8.04 19.76
CA ARG A 160 -5.85 -9.19 19.39
C ARG A 160 -5.29 -10.49 19.96
N MET A 161 -3.97 -10.60 20.10
CA MET A 161 -3.35 -11.76 20.74
C MET A 161 -3.59 -11.76 22.25
N ALA A 162 -3.44 -10.62 22.91
CA ALA A 162 -3.69 -10.49 24.34
C ALA A 162 -5.15 -10.82 24.73
N SER A 163 -6.12 -10.56 23.84
CA SER A 163 -7.53 -10.90 24.07
C SER A 163 -7.86 -12.39 23.95
N LEU A 164 -6.99 -13.19 23.31
CA LEU A 164 -7.17 -14.65 23.18
C LEU A 164 -6.67 -15.41 24.42
N GLU A 165 -5.81 -14.79 25.24
CA GLU A 165 -5.27 -15.40 26.48
C GLU A 165 -6.17 -15.18 27.71
N SER A 166 -7.19 -14.32 27.60
CA SER A 166 -8.10 -13.96 28.69
C SER A 166 -9.48 -14.66 28.65
N GLY A 167 -9.62 -15.72 27.82
CA GLY A 167 -10.86 -16.51 27.65
C GLY A 167 -10.78 -17.90 28.29
#